data_67d29fa0b5da9f40d693d051c4dc47b5
#
_entry.id   67d29fa0b5da9f40d693d051c4dc47b5
#
_cell.length_a   1.000
_cell.length_b   1.000
_cell.length_c   1.000
_cell.angle_alpha   90.00
_cell.angle_beta   90.00
_cell.angle_gamma   90.00
#
_symmetry.space_group_name_H-M   'P 1'
#
loop_
_entity.id
_entity.type
_entity.pdbx_description
1 polymer ?
#
loop_
_entity_poly.entity_id
_entity_poly.type
_entity_poly.pdbx_seq_one_letter_code
_entity_poly.pdbx_strand_id
1 'polypeptide(L)'
;MPTRRRVVVTGYGMITPIGKNSRDTFANALKGVSGISLLDSFETEGLPCRIGGQVKDGWLNNSSVLPAKSLQGLEKCSSRGLKLMISAVCEATESARLNAVENRSRVGVSLGYHGENPSVEDLLLLYRYGEKGVWDVCGLSKSGVYSFFNFFRRKPDVASSILSILFNCRGSNLTTVSACAAGAQAIGEALGIIREGKADVMIAGGCESNLNFMGFVGFVLIRALSEKFTSPEKASRPFDRRRNGFVMSEGAGALVLESLDHALDRNAPIFAEVLGYGSSADAFRITDVHPKGDGAAFAMQRAVSDAGLTPSDIDYINAHGTSTLQNDQIETLAIKRVLGDRARRVPVSSNKSMIGHTIAASGAIEACLTIMGLNESVVLPTINYEFPDPKCDLDYVPNQARRMEHWIALSNSFGFGGQNACLCLGKFLQ
;
A
#
# COMPACT_ATOMS: atom_id res chain seq x y z
N MET A 1 -19.47 -13.79 -25.40
CA MET A 1 -18.49 -14.02 -24.35
C MET A 1 -19.27 -14.12 -23.05
N PRO A 2 -18.96 -15.03 -22.10
CA PRO A 2 -19.62 -15.03 -20.81
C PRO A 2 -19.41 -13.65 -20.18
N THR A 3 -20.45 -13.08 -19.59
CA THR A 3 -20.38 -11.80 -18.88
C THR A 3 -19.35 -11.91 -17.76
N ARG A 4 -18.37 -11.03 -17.75
CA ARG A 4 -17.29 -10.99 -16.76
C ARG A 4 -17.88 -10.72 -15.38
N ARG A 5 -17.53 -11.50 -14.36
CA ARG A 5 -18.02 -11.28 -12.98
C ARG A 5 -17.63 -9.90 -12.49
N ARG A 6 -18.58 -9.14 -11.97
CA ARG A 6 -18.33 -7.88 -11.27
C ARG A 6 -17.73 -8.17 -9.91
N VAL A 7 -16.80 -7.32 -9.46
CA VAL A 7 -16.10 -7.49 -8.19
C VAL A 7 -16.23 -6.23 -7.36
N VAL A 8 -16.78 -6.38 -6.18
CA VAL A 8 -17.09 -5.29 -5.25
C VAL A 8 -16.20 -5.35 -4.02
N VAL A 9 -16.07 -4.22 -3.34
CA VAL A 9 -15.39 -4.11 -2.05
C VAL A 9 -16.46 -4.17 -0.96
N THR A 10 -16.44 -5.24 -0.18
CA THR A 10 -17.40 -5.47 0.91
C THR A 10 -16.84 -5.08 2.28
N GLY A 11 -15.54 -4.81 2.36
CA GLY A 11 -14.89 -4.30 3.56
C GLY A 11 -13.53 -3.72 3.26
N TYR A 12 -13.10 -2.80 4.11
CA TYR A 12 -11.76 -2.22 4.08
C TYR A 12 -11.26 -1.93 5.49
N GLY A 13 -9.95 -1.87 5.63
CA GLY A 13 -9.28 -1.51 6.87
C GLY A 13 -7.89 -0.98 6.61
N MET A 14 -7.40 -0.08 7.43
CA MET A 14 -6.04 0.43 7.34
C MET A 14 -5.53 0.94 8.69
N ILE A 15 -4.20 0.90 8.82
CA ILE A 15 -3.46 1.53 9.92
C ILE A 15 -2.29 2.30 9.32
N THR A 16 -2.14 3.56 9.72
CA THR A 16 -1.18 4.50 9.14
C THR A 16 -0.58 5.40 10.22
N PRO A 17 0.46 6.19 9.94
CA PRO A 17 1.00 7.15 10.91
C PRO A 17 0.00 8.20 11.41
N ILE A 18 -1.09 8.44 10.67
CA ILE A 18 -2.12 9.43 11.04
C ILE A 18 -3.40 8.80 11.60
N GLY A 19 -3.50 7.48 11.71
CA GLY A 19 -4.71 6.86 12.24
C GLY A 19 -4.55 5.37 12.56
N LYS A 20 -5.16 4.94 13.66
CA LYS A 20 -5.13 3.54 14.12
C LYS A 20 -6.12 2.63 13.38
N ASN A 21 -7.00 3.22 12.57
CA ASN A 21 -8.02 2.55 11.76
C ASN A 21 -8.40 3.44 10.58
N SER A 22 -9.27 2.97 9.72
CA SER A 22 -9.72 3.69 8.52
C SER A 22 -10.42 5.00 8.85
N ARG A 23 -11.28 5.02 9.86
CA ARG A 23 -12.02 6.21 10.28
C ARG A 23 -11.06 7.32 10.75
N ASP A 24 -10.13 6.99 11.63
CA ASP A 24 -9.18 7.97 12.18
C ASP A 24 -8.23 8.47 11.08
N THR A 25 -7.73 7.55 10.23
CA THR A 25 -6.86 7.89 9.10
C THR A 25 -7.55 8.86 8.15
N PHE A 26 -8.78 8.56 7.74
CA PHE A 26 -9.52 9.41 6.81
C PHE A 26 -9.86 10.77 7.42
N ALA A 27 -10.32 10.80 8.69
CA ALA A 27 -10.64 12.04 9.38
C ALA A 27 -9.42 12.97 9.52
N ASN A 28 -8.23 12.43 9.76
CA ASN A 28 -6.99 13.19 9.82
C ASN A 28 -6.48 13.58 8.43
N ALA A 29 -6.66 12.72 7.42
CA ALA A 29 -6.35 13.06 6.02
C ALA A 29 -7.20 14.22 5.50
N LEU A 30 -8.49 14.27 5.83
CA LEU A 30 -9.37 15.41 5.51
C LEU A 30 -8.85 16.74 6.07
N LYS A 31 -8.24 16.71 7.24
CA LYS A 31 -7.66 17.89 7.91
C LYS A 31 -6.25 18.22 7.42
N GLY A 32 -5.66 17.41 6.55
CA GLY A 32 -4.28 17.58 6.11
C GLY A 32 -3.24 17.33 7.21
N VAL A 33 -3.51 16.44 8.16
CA VAL A 33 -2.58 16.10 9.25
C VAL A 33 -1.41 15.31 8.69
N SER A 34 -0.19 15.73 9.02
CA SER A 34 1.03 14.97 8.70
C SER A 34 1.37 13.98 9.82
N GLY A 35 1.68 12.75 9.44
CA GLY A 35 2.21 11.71 10.32
C GLY A 35 3.73 11.59 10.31
N ILE A 36 4.42 12.56 9.69
CA ILE A 36 5.88 12.55 9.59
C ILE A 36 6.49 13.21 10.83
N SER A 37 7.42 12.50 11.46
CA SER A 37 8.14 12.95 12.65
C SER A 37 9.59 12.48 12.64
N LEU A 38 10.36 12.87 13.65
CA LEU A 38 11.66 12.24 13.91
C LEU A 38 11.43 10.77 14.26
N LEU A 39 12.29 9.91 13.72
CA LEU A 39 12.27 8.48 14.01
C LEU A 39 12.85 8.20 15.40
N ASP A 40 12.18 7.30 16.13
CA ASP A 40 12.60 6.79 17.43
C ASP A 40 12.65 5.25 17.50
N SER A 41 12.30 4.57 16.41
CA SER A 41 12.31 3.11 16.31
C SER A 41 13.70 2.49 16.26
N PHE A 42 14.72 3.26 15.89
CA PHE A 42 16.14 2.88 15.84
C PHE A 42 17.03 4.11 15.91
N GLU A 43 18.32 3.90 16.26
CA GLU A 43 19.30 4.98 16.32
C GLU A 43 19.54 5.60 14.94
N THR A 44 19.31 6.90 14.82
CA THR A 44 19.43 7.66 13.56
C THR A 44 20.57 8.66 13.56
N GLU A 45 21.38 8.73 14.64
CA GLU A 45 22.52 9.64 14.71
C GLU A 45 23.53 9.34 13.59
N GLY A 46 24.01 10.38 12.94
CA GLY A 46 24.92 10.26 11.78
C GLY A 46 24.25 9.98 10.43
N LEU A 47 22.94 9.69 10.40
CA LEU A 47 22.23 9.53 9.13
C LEU A 47 21.83 10.89 8.54
N PRO A 48 21.88 11.06 7.19
CA PRO A 48 21.49 12.32 6.53
C PRO A 48 19.99 12.59 6.59
N CYS A 49 19.17 11.55 6.80
CA CYS A 49 17.72 11.63 7.00
C CYS A 49 17.38 10.92 8.31
N ARG A 50 16.54 11.57 9.15
CA ARG A 50 16.16 11.05 10.48
C ARG A 50 14.66 11.07 10.70
N ILE A 51 13.89 11.20 9.63
CA ILE A 51 12.44 11.35 9.68
C ILE A 51 11.74 10.20 9.00
N GLY A 52 10.52 9.93 9.44
CA GLY A 52 9.65 8.91 8.85
C GLY A 52 8.22 9.00 9.34
N GLY A 53 7.36 8.23 8.73
CA GLY A 53 5.98 8.04 9.18
C GLY A 53 5.86 6.77 9.99
N GLN A 54 5.83 6.90 11.32
CA GLN A 54 5.75 5.78 12.26
C GLN A 54 4.32 5.57 12.77
N VAL A 55 3.86 4.31 12.77
CA VAL A 55 2.63 3.91 13.45
C VAL A 55 2.91 3.75 14.94
N LYS A 56 2.09 4.35 15.79
CA LYS A 56 2.26 4.28 17.25
C LYS A 56 2.04 2.86 17.77
N ASP A 57 2.94 2.35 18.59
CA ASP A 57 2.87 0.98 19.12
C ASP A 57 1.58 0.68 19.87
N GLY A 58 1.07 1.63 20.64
CA GLY A 58 -0.20 1.49 21.33
C GLY A 58 -1.44 1.34 20.45
N TRP A 59 -1.28 1.46 19.13
CA TRP A 59 -2.36 1.24 18.16
C TRP A 59 -2.42 -0.19 17.64
N LEU A 60 -1.38 -0.99 17.87
CA LEU A 60 -1.30 -2.41 17.47
C LEU A 60 -2.08 -3.30 18.47
N ASN A 61 -3.32 -2.98 18.74
CA ASN A 61 -4.15 -3.81 19.59
C ASN A 61 -4.68 -5.01 18.78
N ASN A 62 -4.37 -6.21 19.25
CA ASN A 62 -4.99 -7.43 18.78
C ASN A 62 -6.50 -7.31 18.96
N SER A 63 -7.23 -7.26 17.86
CA SER A 63 -8.66 -7.04 17.88
C SER A 63 -9.38 -8.22 18.54
N SER A 64 -10.53 -7.94 19.13
CA SER A 64 -11.48 -8.91 19.68
C SER A 64 -11.98 -9.95 18.67
N VAL A 65 -11.65 -9.80 17.39
CA VAL A 65 -12.08 -10.67 16.28
C VAL A 65 -11.27 -11.97 16.21
N LEU A 66 -10.03 -12.00 16.74
CA LEU A 66 -9.18 -13.19 16.71
C LEU A 66 -9.28 -13.97 18.03
N PRO A 67 -9.59 -15.28 18.00
CA PRO A 67 -9.51 -16.09 19.20
C PRO A 67 -8.09 -16.06 19.77
N ALA A 68 -7.96 -15.81 21.08
CA ALA A 68 -6.67 -15.72 21.75
C ALA A 68 -5.77 -16.96 21.51
N LYS A 69 -6.36 -18.14 21.37
CA LYS A 69 -5.66 -19.37 21.00
C LYS A 69 -5.03 -19.36 19.60
N SER A 70 -5.60 -18.59 18.66
CA SER A 70 -5.10 -18.51 17.27
C SER A 70 -3.80 -17.71 17.16
N LEU A 71 -3.52 -16.83 18.11
CA LEU A 71 -2.30 -16.01 18.15
C LEU A 71 -1.13 -16.74 18.79
N GLN A 72 -1.39 -17.77 19.63
CA GLN A 72 -0.36 -18.45 20.40
C GLN A 72 0.66 -19.17 19.51
N GLY A 73 1.89 -18.66 19.48
CA GLY A 73 2.97 -19.15 18.59
C GLY A 73 3.12 -18.39 17.29
N LEU A 74 2.03 -17.87 16.68
CA LEU A 74 2.10 -17.07 15.45
C LEU A 74 2.71 -15.68 15.71
N GLU A 75 2.56 -15.14 16.91
CA GLU A 75 3.18 -13.86 17.33
C GLU A 75 4.70 -13.87 17.14
N LYS A 76 5.35 -15.01 17.37
CA LYS A 76 6.80 -15.19 17.22
C LYS A 76 7.25 -15.13 15.76
N CYS A 77 6.37 -15.52 14.82
CA CYS A 77 6.62 -15.42 13.38
C CYS A 77 6.17 -14.08 12.81
N SER A 78 5.48 -13.23 13.59
CA SER A 78 4.90 -12.00 13.07
C SER A 78 5.92 -10.87 13.11
N SER A 79 6.29 -10.39 11.93
CA SER A 79 7.02 -9.13 11.75
C SER A 79 6.14 -7.93 12.13
N ARG A 80 6.75 -6.76 12.30
CA ARG A 80 5.99 -5.52 12.54
C ARG A 80 5.02 -5.24 11.39
N GLY A 81 5.46 -5.37 10.14
CA GLY A 81 4.59 -5.20 8.96
C GLY A 81 3.39 -6.14 8.97
N LEU A 82 3.59 -7.42 9.36
CA LEU A 82 2.48 -8.37 9.49
C LEU A 82 1.52 -8.00 10.63
N LYS A 83 2.01 -7.50 11.76
CA LYS A 83 1.15 -7.03 12.86
C LYS A 83 0.25 -5.86 12.42
N LEU A 84 0.81 -4.92 11.64
CA LEU A 84 0.04 -3.85 11.00
C LEU A 84 -1.04 -4.43 10.08
N MET A 85 -0.66 -5.43 9.25
CA MET A 85 -1.60 -6.07 8.33
C MET A 85 -2.73 -6.81 9.04
N ILE A 86 -2.43 -7.54 10.12
CA ILE A 86 -3.45 -8.20 10.94
C ILE A 86 -4.48 -7.18 11.43
N SER A 87 -4.02 -6.02 11.92
CA SER A 87 -4.92 -4.95 12.38
C SER A 87 -5.83 -4.44 11.25
N ALA A 88 -5.28 -4.18 10.06
CA ALA A 88 -6.04 -3.75 8.89
C ALA A 88 -7.04 -4.82 8.40
N VAL A 89 -6.60 -6.10 8.37
CA VAL A 89 -7.48 -7.22 7.95
C VAL A 89 -8.60 -7.46 8.96
N CYS A 90 -8.35 -7.32 10.27
CA CYS A 90 -9.40 -7.41 11.27
C CYS A 90 -10.52 -6.39 11.00
N GLU A 91 -10.17 -5.13 10.80
CA GLU A 91 -11.14 -4.08 10.47
C GLU A 91 -11.88 -4.39 9.16
N ALA A 92 -11.15 -4.78 8.11
CA ALA A 92 -11.73 -5.10 6.81
C ALA A 92 -12.72 -6.28 6.88
N THR A 93 -12.35 -7.34 7.59
CA THR A 93 -13.18 -8.56 7.70
C THR A 93 -14.39 -8.38 8.60
N GLU A 94 -14.27 -7.55 9.64
CA GLU A 94 -15.40 -7.14 10.48
C GLU A 94 -16.40 -6.31 9.66
N SER A 95 -15.91 -5.30 8.96
CA SER A 95 -16.70 -4.45 8.05
C SER A 95 -17.42 -5.28 6.99
N ALA A 96 -16.73 -6.27 6.38
CA ALA A 96 -17.29 -7.18 5.38
C ALA A 96 -18.25 -8.22 5.97
N ARG A 97 -18.37 -8.37 7.28
CA ARG A 97 -19.06 -9.49 7.93
C ARG A 97 -18.58 -10.85 7.39
N LEU A 98 -17.25 -11.00 7.23
CA LEU A 98 -16.67 -12.18 6.60
C LEU A 98 -16.95 -13.48 7.35
N ASN A 99 -17.22 -13.41 8.66
CA ASN A 99 -17.58 -14.56 9.48
C ASN A 99 -18.87 -15.27 9.00
N ALA A 100 -19.73 -14.57 8.27
CA ALA A 100 -20.96 -15.14 7.69
C ALA A 100 -20.69 -15.97 6.40
N VAL A 101 -19.48 -15.96 5.86
CA VAL A 101 -19.11 -16.77 4.68
C VAL A 101 -18.80 -18.19 5.13
N GLU A 102 -19.61 -19.16 4.74
CA GLU A 102 -19.47 -20.57 5.16
C GLU A 102 -18.39 -21.29 4.35
N ASN A 103 -18.41 -21.15 3.04
CA ASN A 103 -17.49 -21.87 2.15
C ASN A 103 -16.09 -21.25 2.12
N ARG A 104 -15.27 -21.60 3.09
CA ARG A 104 -13.91 -21.09 3.25
C ARG A 104 -12.93 -21.53 2.16
N SER A 105 -13.24 -22.59 1.39
CA SER A 105 -12.41 -23.00 0.24
C SER A 105 -12.49 -22.02 -0.93
N ARG A 106 -13.48 -21.11 -0.91
CA ARG A 106 -13.68 -20.04 -1.88
C ARG A 106 -13.21 -18.69 -1.38
N VAL A 107 -12.58 -18.62 -0.19
CA VAL A 107 -12.00 -17.41 0.41
C VAL A 107 -10.49 -17.50 0.33
N GLY A 108 -9.84 -16.57 -0.36
CA GLY A 108 -8.40 -16.53 -0.54
C GLY A 108 -7.73 -15.29 0.06
N VAL A 109 -6.40 -15.23 -0.07
CA VAL A 109 -5.54 -14.12 0.37
C VAL A 109 -4.61 -13.72 -0.77
N SER A 110 -4.45 -12.41 -1.01
CA SER A 110 -3.45 -11.84 -1.92
C SER A 110 -2.78 -10.65 -1.25
N LEU A 111 -1.50 -10.75 -0.93
CA LEU A 111 -0.77 -9.78 -0.12
C LEU A 111 0.44 -9.20 -0.84
N GLY A 112 0.56 -7.88 -0.88
CA GLY A 112 1.79 -7.17 -1.26
C GLY A 112 2.68 -6.97 -0.03
N TYR A 113 3.86 -7.60 -0.01
CA TYR A 113 4.80 -7.50 1.10
C TYR A 113 6.21 -7.93 0.71
N HIS A 114 7.25 -7.25 1.21
CA HIS A 114 8.63 -7.60 0.92
C HIS A 114 9.29 -8.51 1.97
N GLY A 115 8.64 -8.71 3.11
CA GLY A 115 9.26 -9.34 4.27
C GLY A 115 9.99 -8.34 5.16
N GLU A 116 10.63 -8.82 6.20
CA GLU A 116 11.39 -8.02 7.16
C GLU A 116 12.89 -8.16 6.90
N ASN A 117 13.61 -7.06 6.82
CA ASN A 117 15.07 -7.09 6.75
C ASN A 117 15.66 -7.62 8.08
N PRO A 118 16.80 -8.35 8.04
CA PRO A 118 17.50 -8.76 9.26
C PRO A 118 17.92 -7.52 10.06
N SER A 119 17.84 -7.62 11.39
CA SER A 119 18.39 -6.57 12.24
C SER A 119 19.93 -6.65 12.30
N VAL A 120 20.57 -5.57 12.75
CA VAL A 120 22.02 -5.57 12.96
C VAL A 120 22.41 -6.64 13.98
N GLU A 121 21.62 -6.82 15.03
CA GLU A 121 21.83 -7.84 16.07
C GLU A 121 21.80 -9.26 15.48
N ASP A 122 20.87 -9.53 14.56
CA ASP A 122 20.81 -10.83 13.87
C ASP A 122 22.07 -11.09 13.05
N LEU A 123 22.59 -10.07 12.35
CA LEU A 123 23.81 -10.19 11.55
C LEU A 123 25.04 -10.39 12.44
N LEU A 124 25.15 -9.65 13.54
CA LEU A 124 26.21 -9.82 14.51
C LEU A 124 26.18 -11.20 15.17
N LEU A 125 24.98 -11.70 15.46
CA LEU A 125 24.80 -13.02 16.01
C LEU A 125 25.28 -14.10 15.03
N LEU A 126 24.84 -14.04 13.78
CA LEU A 126 25.29 -14.95 12.75
C LEU A 126 26.81 -14.89 12.57
N TYR A 127 27.41 -13.71 12.63
CA TYR A 127 28.86 -13.51 12.55
C TYR A 127 29.61 -14.26 13.68
N ARG A 128 29.10 -14.21 14.93
CA ARG A 128 29.72 -14.89 16.10
C ARG A 128 29.80 -16.41 15.94
N TYR A 129 28.82 -17.02 15.23
CA TYR A 129 28.78 -18.46 14.98
C TYR A 129 29.39 -18.86 13.62
N GLY A 130 30.01 -17.93 12.90
CA GLY A 130 30.61 -18.12 11.58
C GLY A 130 32.10 -17.84 11.49
N GLU A 131 32.88 -18.05 12.58
CA GLU A 131 34.33 -17.80 12.56
C GLU A 131 35.06 -18.65 11.52
N LYS A 132 35.96 -17.98 10.76
CA LYS A 132 36.88 -18.63 9.79
C LYS A 132 36.18 -19.45 8.68
N GLY A 133 34.92 -19.08 8.32
CA GLY A 133 34.20 -19.79 7.28
C GLY A 133 33.61 -21.15 7.68
N VAL A 134 33.67 -21.48 8.97
CA VAL A 134 33.02 -22.67 9.55
C VAL A 134 31.84 -22.22 10.40
N TRP A 135 30.65 -22.72 10.08
CA TRP A 135 29.43 -22.36 10.80
C TRP A 135 29.14 -23.36 11.93
N ASP A 136 29.11 -22.89 13.17
CA ASP A 136 28.63 -23.68 14.32
C ASP A 136 27.11 -23.63 14.42
N VAL A 137 26.43 -24.35 13.53
CA VAL A 137 24.95 -24.46 13.51
C VAL A 137 24.42 -25.10 14.79
N CYS A 138 25.15 -26.07 15.36
CA CYS A 138 24.75 -26.73 16.61
C CYS A 138 24.80 -25.75 17.78
N GLY A 139 25.86 -24.95 17.90
CA GLY A 139 25.99 -23.92 18.94
C GLY A 139 24.91 -22.84 18.78
N LEU A 140 24.67 -22.36 17.57
CA LEU A 140 23.60 -21.39 17.28
C LEU A 140 22.22 -21.95 17.69
N SER A 141 21.90 -23.19 17.32
CA SER A 141 20.63 -23.83 17.66
C SER A 141 20.47 -24.01 19.19
N LYS A 142 21.51 -24.43 19.89
CA LYS A 142 21.50 -24.62 21.34
C LYS A 142 21.43 -23.31 22.11
N SER A 143 21.92 -22.21 21.56
CA SER A 143 21.89 -20.90 22.20
C SER A 143 20.47 -20.37 22.42
N GLY A 144 19.49 -20.81 21.63
CA GLY A 144 18.13 -20.31 21.65
C GLY A 144 17.96 -18.86 21.19
N VAL A 145 19.05 -18.18 20.81
CA VAL A 145 19.05 -16.75 20.46
C VAL A 145 18.55 -16.53 19.03
N TYR A 146 18.86 -17.46 18.12
CA TYR A 146 18.33 -17.46 16.76
C TYR A 146 17.43 -18.68 16.56
N SER A 147 16.14 -18.46 16.66
CA SER A 147 15.16 -19.52 16.50
C SER A 147 14.68 -19.65 15.06
N PHE A 148 14.04 -20.75 14.74
CA PHE A 148 13.38 -20.94 13.47
C PHE A 148 12.31 -19.86 13.19
N PHE A 149 11.73 -19.28 14.23
CA PHE A 149 10.79 -18.16 14.11
C PHE A 149 11.44 -16.90 13.51
N ASN A 150 12.72 -16.62 13.81
CA ASN A 150 13.47 -15.51 13.24
C ASN A 150 13.64 -15.67 11.72
N PHE A 151 13.80 -16.92 11.24
CA PHE A 151 13.86 -17.23 9.82
C PHE A 151 12.51 -16.99 9.15
N PHE A 152 11.41 -17.53 9.70
CA PHE A 152 10.09 -17.44 9.08
C PHE A 152 9.54 -16.01 9.08
N ARG A 153 9.71 -15.25 10.12
CA ARG A 153 9.19 -13.88 10.24
C ARG A 153 9.69 -12.93 9.14
N ARG A 154 10.80 -13.28 8.47
CA ARG A 154 11.40 -12.49 7.38
C ARG A 154 10.90 -12.86 6.00
N LYS A 155 10.24 -13.99 5.86
CA LYS A 155 9.75 -14.48 4.58
C LYS A 155 8.45 -13.77 4.19
N PRO A 156 8.36 -13.15 3.00
CA PRO A 156 7.15 -12.46 2.57
C PRO A 156 5.94 -13.39 2.47
N ASP A 157 6.13 -14.63 2.02
CA ASP A 157 5.09 -15.64 1.86
C ASP A 157 4.50 -16.14 3.20
N VAL A 158 5.25 -16.05 4.29
CA VAL A 158 4.75 -16.41 5.62
C VAL A 158 3.66 -15.46 6.08
N ALA A 159 3.68 -14.19 5.67
CA ALA A 159 2.66 -13.22 6.05
C ALA A 159 1.28 -13.59 5.49
N SER A 160 1.18 -13.93 4.19
CA SER A 160 -0.08 -14.38 3.58
C SER A 160 -0.54 -15.72 4.17
N SER A 161 0.40 -16.62 4.50
CA SER A 161 0.10 -17.89 5.13
C SER A 161 -0.48 -17.71 6.54
N ILE A 162 0.10 -16.81 7.35
CA ILE A 162 -0.43 -16.50 8.69
C ILE A 162 -1.84 -15.89 8.59
N LEU A 163 -2.09 -14.96 7.66
CA LEU A 163 -3.43 -14.42 7.43
C LEU A 163 -4.41 -15.53 7.04
N SER A 164 -4.00 -16.44 6.17
CA SER A 164 -4.81 -17.61 5.77
C SER A 164 -5.22 -18.46 6.97
N ILE A 165 -4.29 -18.72 7.89
CA ILE A 165 -4.55 -19.47 9.13
C ILE A 165 -5.50 -18.69 10.05
N LEU A 166 -5.19 -17.41 10.32
CA LEU A 166 -5.95 -16.57 11.28
C LEU A 166 -7.39 -16.36 10.84
N PHE A 167 -7.62 -16.17 9.55
CA PHE A 167 -8.94 -15.88 8.99
C PHE A 167 -9.60 -17.09 8.33
N ASN A 168 -9.00 -18.30 8.48
CA ASN A 168 -9.49 -19.58 7.90
C ASN A 168 -9.76 -19.45 6.39
N CYS A 169 -8.85 -18.83 5.64
CA CYS A 169 -8.94 -18.72 4.19
C CYS A 169 -8.29 -19.95 3.55
N ARG A 170 -9.07 -20.76 2.84
CA ARG A 170 -8.64 -22.05 2.27
C ARG A 170 -8.57 -22.02 0.73
N GLY A 171 -8.84 -20.89 0.11
CA GLY A 171 -8.69 -20.64 -1.32
C GLY A 171 -7.27 -20.26 -1.72
N SER A 172 -7.14 -19.53 -2.80
CA SER A 172 -5.84 -19.05 -3.31
C SER A 172 -5.08 -18.24 -2.26
N ASN A 173 -3.78 -18.50 -2.10
CA ASN A 173 -2.89 -17.80 -1.18
C ASN A 173 -1.67 -17.31 -1.93
N LEU A 174 -1.51 -16.01 -2.07
CA LEU A 174 -0.51 -15.35 -2.90
C LEU A 174 0.21 -14.25 -2.14
N THR A 175 1.49 -14.08 -2.44
CA THR A 175 2.28 -12.91 -2.03
C THR A 175 2.96 -12.30 -3.23
N THR A 176 2.77 -10.99 -3.42
CA THR A 176 3.33 -10.19 -4.50
C THR A 176 4.49 -9.36 -3.97
N VAL A 177 5.64 -9.47 -4.62
CA VAL A 177 6.86 -8.71 -4.30
C VAL A 177 7.20 -7.86 -5.52
N SER A 178 6.82 -6.57 -5.51
CA SER A 178 6.97 -5.67 -6.66
C SER A 178 7.14 -4.21 -6.23
N ALA A 179 8.08 -4.00 -5.32
CA ALA A 179 8.39 -2.68 -4.77
C ALA A 179 7.11 -1.90 -4.38
N CYS A 180 7.03 -0.62 -4.73
CA CYS A 180 5.90 0.24 -4.34
C CYS A 180 4.56 -0.13 -5.01
N ALA A 181 4.57 -1.00 -6.03
CA ALA A 181 3.37 -1.46 -6.71
C ALA A 181 2.72 -2.69 -6.04
N ALA A 182 3.40 -3.34 -5.08
CA ALA A 182 3.02 -4.65 -4.55
C ALA A 182 1.58 -4.72 -4.02
N GLY A 183 1.13 -3.75 -3.22
CA GLY A 183 -0.23 -3.73 -2.69
C GLY A 183 -1.30 -3.54 -3.76
N ALA A 184 -1.07 -2.65 -4.72
CA ALA A 184 -1.99 -2.46 -5.84
C ALA A 184 -2.04 -3.69 -6.76
N GLN A 185 -0.89 -4.32 -7.03
CA GLN A 185 -0.84 -5.57 -7.80
C GLN A 185 -1.55 -6.71 -7.07
N ALA A 186 -1.36 -6.84 -5.75
CA ALA A 186 -2.07 -7.85 -4.96
C ALA A 186 -3.60 -7.71 -5.05
N ILE A 187 -4.12 -6.47 -5.07
CA ILE A 187 -5.54 -6.18 -5.30
C ILE A 187 -5.94 -6.55 -6.75
N GLY A 188 -5.12 -6.20 -7.74
CA GLY A 188 -5.36 -6.53 -9.13
C GLY A 188 -5.38 -8.03 -9.43
N GLU A 189 -4.45 -8.79 -8.82
CA GLU A 189 -4.44 -10.27 -8.92
C GLU A 189 -5.68 -10.89 -8.26
N ALA A 190 -6.08 -10.38 -7.09
CA ALA A 190 -7.31 -10.82 -6.42
C ALA A 190 -8.56 -10.56 -7.29
N LEU A 191 -8.63 -9.40 -7.95
CA LEU A 191 -9.66 -9.08 -8.93
C LEU A 191 -9.72 -10.14 -10.05
N GLY A 192 -8.57 -10.49 -10.61
CA GLY A 192 -8.46 -11.52 -11.66
C GLY A 192 -8.98 -12.89 -11.19
N ILE A 193 -8.54 -13.33 -10.01
CA ILE A 193 -8.94 -14.61 -9.42
C ILE A 193 -10.46 -14.71 -9.24
N ILE A 194 -11.10 -13.66 -8.74
CA ILE A 194 -12.56 -13.63 -8.56
C ILE A 194 -13.27 -13.61 -9.94
N ARG A 195 -12.80 -12.81 -10.88
CA ARG A 195 -13.37 -12.71 -12.23
C ARG A 195 -13.30 -14.02 -13.00
N GLU A 196 -12.25 -14.80 -12.80
CA GLU A 196 -12.10 -16.15 -13.36
C GLU A 196 -12.94 -17.21 -12.63
N GLY A 197 -13.65 -16.85 -11.57
CA GLY A 197 -14.47 -17.76 -10.79
C GLY A 197 -13.67 -18.74 -9.91
N LYS A 198 -12.38 -18.49 -9.68
CA LYS A 198 -11.51 -19.33 -8.83
C LYS A 198 -11.72 -19.08 -7.34
N ALA A 199 -12.20 -17.90 -6.96
CA ALA A 199 -12.64 -17.54 -5.62
C ALA A 199 -13.93 -16.73 -5.68
N ASP A 200 -14.66 -16.66 -4.57
CA ASP A 200 -15.79 -15.75 -4.42
C ASP A 200 -15.43 -14.54 -3.56
N VAL A 201 -14.48 -14.74 -2.63
CA VAL A 201 -13.96 -13.69 -1.74
C VAL A 201 -12.44 -13.73 -1.70
N MET A 202 -11.80 -12.56 -1.72
CA MET A 202 -10.35 -12.42 -1.52
C MET A 202 -10.07 -11.32 -0.50
N ILE A 203 -9.27 -11.62 0.53
CA ILE A 203 -8.61 -10.60 1.34
C ILE A 203 -7.40 -10.14 0.55
N ALA A 204 -7.38 -8.88 0.15
CA ALA A 204 -6.32 -8.33 -0.69
C ALA A 204 -5.77 -7.03 -0.10
N GLY A 205 -4.49 -6.79 -0.25
CA GLY A 205 -3.90 -5.55 0.25
C GLY A 205 -2.38 -5.59 0.34
N GLY A 206 -1.83 -4.76 1.22
CA GLY A 206 -0.39 -4.70 1.41
C GLY A 206 0.01 -4.11 2.76
N CYS A 207 1.19 -4.50 3.22
CA CYS A 207 1.80 -3.97 4.43
C CYS A 207 3.30 -3.76 4.24
N GLU A 208 3.85 -2.86 5.04
CA GLU A 208 5.29 -2.64 5.09
C GLU A 208 5.70 -2.02 6.42
N SER A 209 6.88 -2.42 6.90
CA SER A 209 7.55 -1.77 8.03
C SER A 209 9.06 -1.96 7.89
N ASN A 210 9.69 -1.09 7.10
CA ASN A 210 11.14 -1.04 6.91
C ASN A 210 11.80 0.12 7.68
N LEU A 211 11.14 0.64 8.72
CA LEU A 211 11.69 1.65 9.63
C LEU A 211 12.62 1.00 10.66
N ASN A 212 13.64 0.33 10.17
CA ASN A 212 14.77 -0.22 10.91
C ASN A 212 16.07 0.15 10.20
N PHE A 213 17.21 0.04 10.87
CA PHE A 213 18.50 0.49 10.35
C PHE A 213 18.81 -0.10 8.96
N MET A 214 18.68 -1.40 8.78
CA MET A 214 19.04 -2.06 7.50
C MET A 214 18.10 -1.68 6.36
N GLY A 215 16.79 -1.60 6.61
CA GLY A 215 15.81 -1.15 5.63
C GLY A 215 15.99 0.31 5.24
N PHE A 216 16.28 1.16 6.23
CA PHE A 216 16.42 2.60 6.03
C PHE A 216 17.71 2.97 5.29
N VAL A 217 18.84 2.38 5.70
CA VAL A 217 20.16 2.64 5.12
C VAL A 217 20.21 2.35 3.61
N GLY A 218 19.51 1.32 3.14
CA GLY A 218 19.41 1.03 1.72
C GLY A 218 18.90 2.22 0.91
N PHE A 219 17.85 2.90 1.40
CA PHE A 219 17.28 4.08 0.74
C PHE A 219 18.13 5.34 0.91
N VAL A 220 18.88 5.46 2.00
CA VAL A 220 19.91 6.51 2.18
C VAL A 220 20.99 6.36 1.11
N LEU A 221 21.51 5.15 0.90
CA LEU A 221 22.59 4.90 -0.05
C LEU A 221 22.20 5.20 -1.50
N ILE A 222 20.95 4.96 -1.89
CA ILE A 222 20.46 5.33 -3.23
C ILE A 222 20.00 6.79 -3.32
N ARG A 223 20.14 7.57 -2.23
CA ARG A 223 19.78 9.00 -2.16
C ARG A 223 18.34 9.30 -2.54
N ALA A 224 17.42 8.43 -2.14
CA ALA A 224 16.00 8.55 -2.49
C ALA A 224 15.19 9.31 -1.43
N LEU A 225 15.72 9.46 -0.20
CA LEU A 225 15.03 10.07 0.92
C LEU A 225 15.14 11.60 0.90
N SER A 226 14.13 12.26 1.48
CA SER A 226 14.14 13.72 1.67
C SER A 226 15.12 14.08 2.79
N GLU A 227 16.11 14.92 2.46
CA GLU A 227 17.16 15.37 3.39
C GLU A 227 17.04 16.87 3.72
N LYS A 228 16.29 17.64 2.92
CA LYS A 228 16.20 19.11 3.04
C LYS A 228 14.75 19.51 3.32
N PHE A 229 14.47 19.90 4.55
CA PHE A 229 13.15 20.34 4.99
C PHE A 229 13.29 21.36 6.14
N THR A 230 12.26 22.16 6.36
CA THR A 230 12.22 23.12 7.47
C THR A 230 11.77 22.48 8.78
N SER A 231 10.90 21.50 8.69
CA SER A 231 10.42 20.67 9.79
C SER A 231 9.95 19.30 9.24
N PRO A 232 9.94 18.23 10.04
CA PRO A 232 9.62 16.86 9.58
C PRO A 232 8.32 16.80 8.78
N GLU A 233 7.25 17.41 9.28
CA GLU A 233 5.91 17.39 8.67
C GLU A 233 5.85 18.08 7.30
N LYS A 234 6.86 18.89 6.95
CA LYS A 234 6.99 19.58 5.65
C LYS A 234 7.91 18.89 4.65
N ALA A 235 8.46 17.73 4.99
CA ALA A 235 9.43 17.04 4.15
C ALA A 235 8.79 16.35 2.94
N SER A 236 7.64 15.68 3.12
CA SER A 236 6.91 15.08 2.02
C SER A 236 6.02 16.14 1.35
N ARG A 237 6.38 16.49 0.11
CA ARG A 237 5.75 17.59 -0.65
C ARG A 237 5.61 17.24 -2.14
N PRO A 238 4.76 16.25 -2.48
CA PRO A 238 4.59 15.81 -3.85
C PRO A 238 4.23 16.98 -4.79
N PHE A 239 4.82 16.98 -5.98
CA PHE A 239 4.62 17.97 -7.06
C PHE A 239 5.12 19.39 -6.77
N ASP A 240 5.51 19.69 -5.53
CA ASP A 240 6.11 20.99 -5.18
C ASP A 240 7.52 21.12 -5.78
N ARG A 241 7.89 22.33 -6.23
CA ARG A 241 9.19 22.60 -6.84
C ARG A 241 10.38 22.33 -5.91
N ARG A 242 10.18 22.43 -4.59
CA ARG A 242 11.23 22.22 -3.56
C ARG A 242 11.30 20.79 -3.06
N ARG A 243 10.54 19.85 -3.65
CA ARG A 243 10.65 18.43 -3.29
C ARG A 243 12.05 17.90 -3.55
N ASN A 244 12.54 17.01 -2.73
CA ASN A 244 13.93 16.53 -2.84
C ASN A 244 14.10 15.04 -2.47
N GLY A 245 13.03 14.29 -2.40
CA GLY A 245 13.01 12.86 -2.04
C GLY A 245 11.73 12.47 -1.33
N PHE A 246 11.50 11.19 -1.16
CA PHE A 246 10.35 10.72 -0.41
C PHE A 246 10.67 10.59 1.09
N VAL A 247 9.64 10.49 1.91
CA VAL A 247 9.75 10.18 3.33
C VAL A 247 9.29 8.75 3.55
N MET A 248 10.18 7.90 4.07
CA MET A 248 9.85 6.50 4.36
C MET A 248 8.81 6.39 5.46
N SER A 249 7.89 5.46 5.33
CA SER A 249 6.80 5.25 6.27
C SER A 249 6.45 3.77 6.40
N GLU A 250 5.68 3.43 7.42
CA GLU A 250 5.10 2.11 7.62
C GLU A 250 3.58 2.18 7.67
N GLY A 251 2.93 1.05 7.47
CA GLY A 251 1.47 0.94 7.52
C GLY A 251 0.95 -0.33 6.87
N ALA A 252 -0.36 -0.46 6.86
CA ALA A 252 -1.06 -1.53 6.15
C ALA A 252 -2.43 -1.05 5.65
N GLY A 253 -2.85 -1.60 4.51
CA GLY A 253 -4.19 -1.45 3.97
C GLY A 253 -4.73 -2.79 3.50
N ALA A 254 -5.99 -3.07 3.76
CA ALA A 254 -6.68 -4.30 3.40
C ALA A 254 -8.05 -4.01 2.80
N LEU A 255 -8.40 -4.75 1.76
CA LEU A 255 -9.72 -4.80 1.16
C LEU A 255 -10.25 -6.23 1.24
N VAL A 256 -11.54 -6.39 1.45
CA VAL A 256 -12.26 -7.63 1.16
C VAL A 256 -12.94 -7.45 -0.19
N LEU A 257 -12.42 -8.12 -1.20
CA LEU A 257 -13.00 -8.17 -2.54
C LEU A 257 -13.95 -9.36 -2.63
N GLU A 258 -15.06 -9.15 -3.29
CA GLU A 258 -16.10 -10.19 -3.39
C GLU A 258 -16.79 -10.11 -4.75
N SER A 259 -17.19 -11.26 -5.31
CA SER A 259 -18.04 -11.21 -6.50
C SER A 259 -19.39 -10.60 -6.14
N LEU A 260 -19.92 -9.76 -7.04
CA LEU A 260 -21.16 -9.03 -6.79
C LEU A 260 -22.31 -9.98 -6.43
N ASP A 261 -22.48 -11.08 -7.18
CA ASP A 261 -23.57 -12.03 -6.95
C ASP A 261 -23.47 -12.61 -5.52
N HIS A 262 -22.28 -13.06 -5.11
CA HIS A 262 -22.07 -13.62 -3.75
C HIS A 262 -22.29 -12.54 -2.66
N ALA A 263 -21.89 -11.32 -2.90
CA ALA A 263 -22.12 -10.21 -1.95
C ALA A 263 -23.61 -9.91 -1.78
N LEU A 264 -24.37 -9.88 -2.88
CA LEU A 264 -25.82 -9.66 -2.86
C LEU A 264 -26.55 -10.83 -2.18
N ASP A 265 -26.20 -12.08 -2.51
CA ASP A 265 -26.82 -13.28 -1.95
C ASP A 265 -26.73 -13.34 -0.41
N ARG A 266 -25.62 -12.85 0.17
CA ARG A 266 -25.44 -12.80 1.62
C ARG A 266 -25.74 -11.43 2.27
N ASN A 267 -26.28 -10.47 1.51
CA ASN A 267 -26.56 -9.11 1.96
C ASN A 267 -25.32 -8.43 2.59
N ALA A 268 -24.16 -8.57 1.94
CA ALA A 268 -22.93 -7.90 2.37
C ALA A 268 -23.04 -6.38 2.17
N PRO A 269 -22.38 -5.57 3.01
CA PRO A 269 -22.19 -4.15 2.67
C PRO A 269 -21.34 -4.04 1.41
N ILE A 270 -21.64 -3.07 0.56
CA ILE A 270 -20.84 -2.79 -0.65
C ILE A 270 -20.42 -1.33 -0.61
N PHE A 271 -19.10 -1.10 -0.63
CA PHE A 271 -18.52 0.25 -0.52
C PHE A 271 -18.06 0.82 -1.86
N ALA A 272 -17.63 -0.04 -2.78
CA ALA A 272 -17.13 0.35 -4.09
C ALA A 272 -17.10 -0.85 -5.03
N GLU A 273 -16.78 -0.62 -6.31
CA GLU A 273 -16.46 -1.65 -7.28
C GLU A 273 -15.01 -1.48 -7.76
N VAL A 274 -14.27 -2.59 -7.89
CA VAL A 274 -12.99 -2.62 -8.56
C VAL A 274 -13.26 -2.86 -10.04
N LEU A 275 -13.32 -1.77 -10.80
CA LEU A 275 -13.73 -1.77 -12.21
C LEU A 275 -12.66 -2.31 -13.14
N GLY A 276 -11.38 -2.05 -12.82
CA GLY A 276 -10.28 -2.47 -13.68
C GLY A 276 -8.93 -2.42 -13.01
N TYR A 277 -8.00 -3.11 -13.63
CA TYR A 277 -6.59 -3.17 -13.21
C TYR A 277 -5.68 -3.14 -14.43
N GLY A 278 -4.59 -2.42 -14.31
CA GLY A 278 -3.53 -2.40 -15.31
C GLY A 278 -2.16 -2.48 -14.69
N SER A 279 -1.29 -3.31 -15.25
CA SER A 279 0.12 -3.38 -14.89
C SER A 279 1.02 -3.28 -16.11
N SER A 280 2.25 -2.82 -15.87
CA SER A 280 3.28 -2.68 -16.91
C SER A 280 4.67 -2.72 -16.30
N ALA A 281 5.68 -2.82 -17.15
CA ALA A 281 7.07 -2.64 -16.77
C ALA A 281 7.69 -1.53 -17.62
N ASP A 282 8.54 -0.70 -16.99
CA ASP A 282 9.31 0.34 -17.69
C ASP A 282 10.40 -0.24 -18.59
N ALA A 283 10.93 -1.41 -18.22
CA ALA A 283 12.07 -2.06 -18.90
C ALA A 283 13.24 -1.09 -19.17
N PHE A 284 13.59 -0.28 -18.16
CA PHE A 284 14.57 0.79 -18.30
C PHE A 284 15.74 0.66 -17.33
N ARG A 285 15.56 1.07 -16.06
CA ARG A 285 16.58 1.01 -15.00
C ARG A 285 15.98 0.51 -13.69
N ILE A 286 16.83 0.04 -12.77
CA ILE A 286 16.36 -0.50 -11.50
C ILE A 286 15.76 0.58 -10.59
N THR A 287 16.35 1.77 -10.56
CA THR A 287 15.95 2.85 -9.65
C THR A 287 15.27 4.04 -10.33
N ASP A 288 15.43 4.17 -11.65
CA ASP A 288 14.91 5.31 -12.39
C ASP A 288 13.64 4.93 -13.15
N VAL A 289 12.66 5.83 -13.15
CA VAL A 289 11.48 5.73 -14.00
C VAL A 289 11.83 6.05 -15.47
N HIS A 290 11.13 5.42 -16.41
CA HIS A 290 11.35 5.68 -17.84
C HIS A 290 11.03 7.15 -18.17
N PRO A 291 11.98 7.91 -18.78
CA PRO A 291 11.87 9.38 -18.91
C PRO A 291 10.67 9.86 -19.74
N LYS A 292 10.08 9.00 -20.56
CA LYS A 292 8.86 9.29 -21.32
C LYS A 292 7.59 8.91 -20.58
N GLY A 293 7.67 8.23 -19.42
CA GLY A 293 6.52 7.77 -18.65
C GLY A 293 5.68 6.70 -19.37
N ASP A 294 6.28 5.92 -20.26
CA ASP A 294 5.56 4.94 -21.08
C ASP A 294 4.91 3.87 -20.20
N GLY A 295 5.65 3.31 -19.24
CA GLY A 295 5.14 2.28 -18.33
C GLY A 295 3.98 2.79 -17.49
N ALA A 296 4.12 3.95 -16.85
CA ALA A 296 3.05 4.58 -16.07
C ALA A 296 1.80 4.83 -16.92
N ALA A 297 1.96 5.38 -18.13
CA ALA A 297 0.85 5.60 -19.04
C ALA A 297 0.18 4.27 -19.47
N PHE A 298 0.95 3.23 -19.76
CA PHE A 298 0.40 1.91 -20.12
C PHE A 298 -0.38 1.27 -18.97
N ALA A 299 0.10 1.38 -17.73
CA ALA A 299 -0.63 0.86 -16.58
C ALA A 299 -1.99 1.56 -16.44
N MET A 300 -2.04 2.88 -16.51
CA MET A 300 -3.30 3.65 -16.48
C MET A 300 -4.23 3.29 -17.65
N GLN A 301 -3.72 3.26 -18.90
CA GLN A 301 -4.52 2.91 -20.07
C GLN A 301 -5.12 1.51 -19.97
N ARG A 302 -4.34 0.54 -19.48
CA ARG A 302 -4.82 -0.83 -19.27
C ARG A 302 -5.89 -0.90 -18.19
N ALA A 303 -5.75 -0.16 -17.08
CA ALA A 303 -6.77 -0.12 -16.04
C ALA A 303 -8.10 0.45 -16.57
N VAL A 304 -8.05 1.54 -17.35
CA VAL A 304 -9.22 2.15 -17.97
C VAL A 304 -9.86 1.19 -18.99
N SER A 305 -9.04 0.57 -19.84
CA SER A 305 -9.53 -0.40 -20.84
C SER A 305 -10.12 -1.65 -20.19
N ASP A 306 -9.48 -2.16 -19.11
CA ASP A 306 -9.94 -3.31 -18.35
C ASP A 306 -11.28 -3.04 -17.65
N ALA A 307 -11.52 -1.79 -17.27
CA ALA A 307 -12.80 -1.32 -16.73
C ALA A 307 -13.89 -1.17 -17.82
N GLY A 308 -13.56 -1.29 -19.11
CA GLY A 308 -14.47 -1.00 -20.21
C GLY A 308 -14.80 0.49 -20.37
N LEU A 309 -13.92 1.36 -19.87
CA LEU A 309 -14.09 2.81 -19.81
C LEU A 309 -13.18 3.51 -20.81
N THR A 310 -13.36 4.81 -20.92
CA THR A 310 -12.52 5.73 -21.69
C THR A 310 -11.86 6.75 -20.76
N PRO A 311 -10.78 7.42 -21.16
CA PRO A 311 -10.18 8.48 -20.35
C PRO A 311 -11.14 9.63 -20.00
N SER A 312 -12.25 9.77 -20.74
CA SER A 312 -13.28 10.78 -20.45
C SER A 312 -14.14 10.45 -19.23
N ASP A 313 -14.13 9.23 -18.78
CA ASP A 313 -14.93 8.78 -17.63
C ASP A 313 -14.20 8.96 -16.30
N ILE A 314 -12.91 9.33 -16.34
CA ILE A 314 -12.09 9.46 -15.12
C ILE A 314 -12.32 10.82 -14.47
N ASP A 315 -12.73 10.82 -13.21
CA ASP A 315 -13.05 12.02 -12.45
C ASP A 315 -11.93 12.45 -11.48
N TYR A 316 -11.11 11.51 -11.01
CA TYR A 316 -10.07 11.74 -10.02
C TYR A 316 -8.88 10.78 -10.20
N ILE A 317 -7.68 11.24 -9.85
CA ILE A 317 -6.48 10.40 -9.76
C ILE A 317 -5.85 10.52 -8.38
N ASN A 318 -5.80 9.41 -7.65
CA ASN A 318 -4.88 9.24 -6.54
C ASN A 318 -3.51 8.88 -7.13
N ALA A 319 -2.60 9.82 -7.08
CA ALA A 319 -1.31 9.70 -7.72
C ALA A 319 -0.32 8.89 -6.87
N HIS A 320 0.63 8.26 -7.55
CA HIS A 320 1.80 7.72 -6.85
C HIS A 320 2.56 8.81 -6.10
N GLY A 321 2.84 9.96 -6.73
CA GLY A 321 3.23 11.22 -6.10
C GLY A 321 4.17 11.10 -4.91
N THR A 322 5.41 10.66 -5.13
CA THR A 322 6.35 10.30 -4.06
C THR A 322 7.11 11.48 -3.45
N SER A 323 6.96 12.69 -3.98
CA SER A 323 7.81 13.83 -3.60
C SER A 323 9.26 13.71 -4.12
N THR A 324 9.53 12.83 -5.09
CA THR A 324 10.81 12.78 -5.79
C THR A 324 10.80 13.64 -7.04
N LEU A 325 11.97 14.16 -7.42
CA LEU A 325 12.07 15.05 -8.59
C LEU A 325 11.62 14.35 -9.87
N GLN A 326 12.03 13.10 -10.06
CA GLN A 326 11.78 12.35 -11.29
C GLN A 326 10.35 11.82 -11.35
N ASN A 327 9.90 11.09 -10.33
CA ASN A 327 8.58 10.46 -10.36
C ASN A 327 7.47 11.48 -10.64
N ASP A 328 7.43 12.58 -9.88
CA ASP A 328 6.30 13.50 -9.94
C ASP A 328 6.19 14.21 -11.30
N GLN A 329 7.33 14.53 -11.94
CA GLN A 329 7.35 15.08 -13.30
C GLN A 329 6.91 14.06 -14.34
N ILE A 330 7.38 12.82 -14.22
CA ILE A 330 7.07 11.74 -15.17
C ILE A 330 5.63 11.28 -15.03
N GLU A 331 5.12 11.18 -13.81
CA GLU A 331 3.71 10.88 -13.57
C GLU A 331 2.79 11.96 -14.13
N THR A 332 3.15 13.25 -13.95
CA THR A 332 2.44 14.38 -14.59
C THR A 332 2.38 14.22 -16.10
N LEU A 333 3.52 13.87 -16.72
CA LEU A 333 3.58 13.62 -18.18
C LEU A 333 2.70 12.43 -18.60
N ALA A 334 2.74 11.34 -17.85
CA ALA A 334 1.95 10.15 -18.11
C ALA A 334 0.44 10.42 -17.99
N ILE A 335 0.02 11.15 -16.95
CA ILE A 335 -1.38 11.57 -16.77
C ILE A 335 -1.86 12.42 -17.97
N LYS A 336 -1.08 13.42 -18.39
CA LYS A 336 -1.40 14.24 -19.55
C LYS A 336 -1.56 13.40 -20.83
N ARG A 337 -0.69 12.42 -21.01
CA ARG A 337 -0.72 11.54 -22.16
C ARG A 337 -1.95 10.63 -22.20
N VAL A 338 -2.42 10.19 -21.02
CA VAL A 338 -3.62 9.33 -20.91
C VAL A 338 -4.90 10.15 -21.04
N LEU A 339 -5.00 11.28 -20.34
CA LEU A 339 -6.23 12.07 -20.27
C LEU A 339 -6.34 13.17 -21.35
N GLY A 340 -5.25 13.46 -22.08
CA GLY A 340 -5.23 14.54 -23.07
C GLY A 340 -5.62 15.88 -22.47
N ASP A 341 -6.49 16.63 -23.14
CA ASP A 341 -6.95 17.96 -22.70
C ASP A 341 -7.71 17.95 -21.36
N ARG A 342 -8.24 16.80 -20.96
CA ARG A 342 -8.91 16.65 -19.65
C ARG A 342 -7.96 16.65 -18.46
N ALA A 343 -6.68 16.35 -18.67
CA ALA A 343 -5.70 16.22 -17.58
C ALA A 343 -5.67 17.44 -16.65
N ARG A 344 -5.93 18.65 -17.17
CA ARG A 344 -5.96 19.89 -16.37
C ARG A 344 -7.27 20.13 -15.60
N ARG A 345 -8.28 19.31 -15.86
CA ARG A 345 -9.61 19.43 -15.22
C ARG A 345 -9.86 18.32 -14.21
N VAL A 346 -9.14 17.21 -14.33
CA VAL A 346 -9.22 16.08 -13.41
C VAL A 346 -8.30 16.36 -12.22
N PRO A 347 -8.84 16.46 -11.00
CA PRO A 347 -8.00 16.63 -9.82
C PRO A 347 -7.11 15.43 -9.59
N VAL A 348 -5.89 15.70 -9.15
CA VAL A 348 -4.85 14.72 -8.84
C VAL A 348 -4.39 15.00 -7.41
N SER A 349 -4.26 14.00 -6.55
CA SER A 349 -3.64 14.25 -5.25
C SER A 349 -2.79 13.08 -4.78
N SER A 350 -1.85 13.36 -3.87
CA SER A 350 -1.01 12.34 -3.25
C SER A 350 -1.13 12.35 -1.73
N ASN A 351 -1.68 11.27 -1.20
CA ASN A 351 -1.81 11.04 0.23
C ASN A 351 -0.45 10.83 0.93
N LYS A 352 0.61 10.55 0.15
CA LYS A 352 1.99 10.46 0.67
C LYS A 352 2.51 11.78 1.23
N SER A 353 1.89 12.89 0.89
CA SER A 353 2.17 14.18 1.54
C SER A 353 1.91 14.14 3.05
N MET A 354 0.94 13.33 3.49
CA MET A 354 0.48 13.19 4.88
C MET A 354 1.06 11.97 5.58
N ILE A 355 1.00 10.80 4.91
CA ILE A 355 1.37 9.52 5.52
C ILE A 355 2.80 9.09 5.23
N GLY A 356 3.52 9.77 4.32
CA GLY A 356 4.79 9.29 3.79
C GLY A 356 4.61 8.14 2.80
N HIS A 357 5.72 7.52 2.39
CA HIS A 357 5.73 6.43 1.44
C HIS A 357 5.85 5.09 2.15
N THR A 358 4.76 4.34 2.23
CA THR A 358 4.67 3.04 2.91
C THR A 358 5.05 1.86 2.01
N ILE A 359 5.80 2.09 0.94
CA ILE A 359 6.35 1.12 -0.02
C ILE A 359 5.27 0.11 -0.47
N ALA A 360 5.35 -1.17 -0.06
CA ALA A 360 4.41 -2.22 -0.46
C ALA A 360 2.97 -1.97 0.01
N ALA A 361 2.78 -1.25 1.11
CA ALA A 361 1.45 -0.94 1.64
C ALA A 361 0.76 0.21 0.89
N SER A 362 1.51 1.08 0.17
CA SER A 362 1.00 2.33 -0.39
C SER A 362 -0.25 2.14 -1.23
N GLY A 363 -0.21 1.27 -2.23
CA GLY A 363 -1.35 1.08 -3.13
C GLY A 363 -2.62 0.58 -2.45
N ALA A 364 -2.48 -0.20 -1.37
CA ALA A 364 -3.62 -0.70 -0.61
C ALA A 364 -4.23 0.38 0.31
N ILE A 365 -3.39 1.16 1.00
CA ILE A 365 -3.84 2.29 1.82
C ILE A 365 -4.52 3.34 0.94
N GLU A 366 -3.92 3.65 -0.20
CA GLU A 366 -4.43 4.62 -1.17
C GLU A 366 -5.73 4.17 -1.82
N ALA A 367 -5.90 2.87 -2.08
CA ALA A 367 -7.17 2.31 -2.52
C ALA A 367 -8.27 2.49 -1.46
N CYS A 368 -7.98 2.21 -0.17
CA CYS A 368 -8.92 2.46 0.92
C CYS A 368 -9.33 3.94 1.01
N LEU A 369 -8.35 4.85 0.99
CA LEU A 369 -8.60 6.30 1.03
C LEU A 369 -9.40 6.79 -0.18
N THR A 370 -9.12 6.25 -1.36
CA THR A 370 -9.86 6.56 -2.60
C THR A 370 -11.31 6.12 -2.50
N ILE A 371 -11.57 4.90 -2.03
CA ILE A 371 -12.92 4.37 -1.81
C ILE A 371 -13.71 5.23 -0.81
N MET A 372 -13.07 5.62 0.29
CA MET A 372 -13.70 6.52 1.26
C MET A 372 -14.02 7.89 0.66
N GLY A 373 -13.11 8.44 -0.14
CA GLY A 373 -13.31 9.69 -0.87
C GLY A 373 -14.49 9.63 -1.85
N LEU A 374 -14.61 8.53 -2.62
CA LEU A 374 -15.75 8.28 -3.52
C LEU A 374 -17.08 8.30 -2.75
N ASN A 375 -17.15 7.63 -1.60
CA ASN A 375 -18.37 7.54 -0.80
C ASN A 375 -18.76 8.87 -0.15
N GLU A 376 -17.77 9.62 0.35
CA GLU A 376 -18.00 10.91 1.02
C GLU A 376 -18.05 12.09 0.03
N SER A 377 -17.89 11.86 -1.27
CA SER A 377 -17.83 12.89 -2.31
C SER A 377 -16.79 13.98 -1.97
N VAL A 378 -15.56 13.54 -1.65
CA VAL A 378 -14.46 14.41 -1.29
C VAL A 378 -13.13 13.91 -1.87
N VAL A 379 -12.32 14.82 -2.36
CA VAL A 379 -10.95 14.56 -2.80
C VAL A 379 -9.99 15.04 -1.70
N LEU A 380 -9.09 14.14 -1.27
CA LEU A 380 -8.11 14.41 -0.24
C LEU A 380 -6.99 15.33 -0.76
N PRO A 381 -6.36 16.14 0.09
CA PRO A 381 -5.38 17.11 -0.35
C PRO A 381 -3.99 16.50 -0.60
N THR A 382 -3.20 17.19 -1.41
CA THR A 382 -1.74 17.13 -1.36
C THR A 382 -1.27 18.29 -0.49
N ILE A 383 -0.84 18.00 0.74
CA ILE A 383 -0.30 19.05 1.64
C ILE A 383 1.14 19.43 1.27
N ASN A 384 1.61 20.55 1.82
CA ASN A 384 2.96 21.10 1.58
C ASN A 384 3.21 21.58 0.13
N TYR A 385 2.16 21.79 -0.65
CA TYR A 385 2.26 22.38 -1.99
C TYR A 385 2.30 23.92 -1.86
N GLU A 386 3.50 24.46 -1.83
CA GLU A 386 3.76 25.90 -1.61
C GLU A 386 4.36 26.60 -2.85
N PHE A 387 5.16 25.88 -3.62
CA PHE A 387 5.90 26.38 -4.76
C PHE A 387 5.58 25.58 -6.03
N PRO A 388 4.74 26.09 -6.91
CA PRO A 388 4.40 25.41 -8.16
C PRO A 388 5.65 25.06 -8.99
N ASP A 389 5.70 23.82 -9.50
CA ASP A 389 6.71 23.37 -10.44
C ASP A 389 6.13 23.45 -11.86
N PRO A 390 6.74 24.23 -12.79
CA PRO A 390 6.26 24.32 -14.17
C PRO A 390 6.19 22.98 -14.92
N LYS A 391 6.90 21.95 -14.46
CA LYS A 391 6.84 20.60 -15.00
C LYS A 391 5.72 19.75 -14.40
N CYS A 392 5.12 20.23 -13.30
CA CYS A 392 4.00 19.62 -12.61
C CYS A 392 2.85 20.64 -12.60
N ASP A 393 2.13 20.78 -13.73
CA ASP A 393 1.16 21.85 -14.01
C ASP A 393 -0.29 21.35 -14.07
N LEU A 394 -0.63 20.35 -13.24
CA LEU A 394 -1.99 19.84 -13.06
C LEU A 394 -2.63 20.43 -11.79
N ASP A 395 -3.90 20.09 -11.54
CA ASP A 395 -4.60 20.42 -10.29
C ASP A 395 -4.28 19.36 -9.23
N TYR A 396 -3.33 19.64 -8.33
CA TYR A 396 -2.89 18.71 -7.29
C TYR A 396 -3.67 18.78 -5.98
N VAL A 397 -4.84 19.40 -5.98
CA VAL A 397 -5.69 19.60 -4.78
C VAL A 397 -4.86 20.16 -3.62
N PRO A 398 -4.30 21.38 -3.75
CA PRO A 398 -3.29 21.88 -2.83
C PRO A 398 -3.84 22.15 -1.44
N ASN A 399 -3.20 21.56 -0.43
CA ASN A 399 -3.29 21.83 1.01
C ASN A 399 -4.65 21.64 1.68
N GLN A 400 -5.76 21.63 0.96
CA GLN A 400 -7.11 21.50 1.53
C GLN A 400 -7.92 20.46 0.77
N ALA A 401 -8.64 19.61 1.50
CA ALA A 401 -9.58 18.68 0.92
C ALA A 401 -10.70 19.45 0.18
N ARG A 402 -11.16 18.89 -0.94
CA ARG A 402 -12.16 19.51 -1.81
C ARG A 402 -13.40 18.64 -1.87
N ARG A 403 -14.55 19.19 -1.52
CA ARG A 403 -15.83 18.54 -1.78
C ARG A 403 -16.09 18.52 -3.28
N MET A 404 -16.26 17.32 -3.81
CA MET A 404 -16.49 17.09 -5.22
C MET A 404 -17.13 15.72 -5.40
N GLU A 405 -18.28 15.68 -6.04
CA GLU A 405 -18.86 14.41 -6.45
C GLU A 405 -18.01 13.81 -7.59
N HIS A 406 -17.61 12.57 -7.42
CA HIS A 406 -16.83 11.83 -8.40
C HIS A 406 -17.21 10.35 -8.31
N TRP A 407 -17.17 9.69 -9.45
CA TRP A 407 -17.70 8.33 -9.61
C TRP A 407 -16.61 7.32 -9.91
N ILE A 408 -15.58 7.74 -10.63
CA ILE A 408 -14.52 6.89 -11.12
C ILE A 408 -13.17 7.51 -10.80
N ALA A 409 -12.33 6.74 -10.12
CA ALA A 409 -10.99 7.15 -9.74
C ALA A 409 -9.94 6.16 -10.21
N LEU A 410 -8.78 6.67 -10.63
CA LEU A 410 -7.57 5.88 -10.78
C LEU A 410 -6.71 5.98 -9.51
N SER A 411 -6.08 4.87 -9.11
CA SER A 411 -5.09 4.83 -8.04
C SER A 411 -3.79 4.26 -8.59
N ASN A 412 -2.74 5.08 -8.66
CA ASN A 412 -1.47 4.77 -9.29
C ASN A 412 -0.43 4.30 -8.27
N SER A 413 0.35 3.28 -8.63
CA SER A 413 1.49 2.78 -7.87
C SER A 413 2.63 2.44 -8.82
N PHE A 414 3.73 3.20 -8.76
CA PHE A 414 4.89 3.03 -9.63
C PHE A 414 6.12 2.69 -8.79
N GLY A 415 6.66 1.48 -8.97
CA GLY A 415 7.71 0.92 -8.14
C GLY A 415 9.09 0.98 -8.77
N PHE A 416 10.11 0.94 -7.92
CA PHE A 416 11.46 0.65 -8.36
C PHE A 416 11.49 -0.67 -9.15
N GLY A 417 12.47 -0.80 -10.08
CA GLY A 417 12.46 -1.88 -11.06
C GLY A 417 11.51 -1.64 -12.23
N GLY A 418 10.82 -0.49 -12.24
CA GLY A 418 9.88 -0.11 -13.29
C GLY A 418 8.56 -0.88 -13.23
N GLN A 419 8.21 -1.42 -12.08
CA GLN A 419 6.96 -2.16 -11.88
C GLN A 419 5.82 -1.17 -11.62
N ASN A 420 4.89 -1.07 -12.54
CA ASN A 420 3.78 -0.12 -12.50
C ASN A 420 2.45 -0.86 -12.33
N ALA A 421 1.57 -0.29 -11.51
CA ALA A 421 0.20 -0.74 -11.31
C ALA A 421 -0.75 0.46 -11.26
N CYS A 422 -1.97 0.27 -11.76
CA CYS A 422 -3.06 1.22 -11.66
C CYS A 422 -4.35 0.46 -11.38
N LEU A 423 -5.09 0.87 -10.36
CA LEU A 423 -6.44 0.39 -10.07
C LEU A 423 -7.45 1.40 -10.59
N CYS A 424 -8.53 0.94 -11.22
CA CYS A 424 -9.70 1.73 -11.54
C CYS A 424 -10.81 1.36 -10.56
N LEU A 425 -11.19 2.33 -9.72
CA LEU A 425 -12.17 2.18 -8.65
C LEU A 425 -13.42 3.00 -8.97
N GLY A 426 -14.59 2.43 -8.73
CA GLY A 426 -15.86 3.10 -8.97
C GLY A 426 -16.74 3.12 -7.73
N LYS A 427 -17.54 4.19 -7.59
CA LYS A 427 -18.61 4.26 -6.62
C LYS A 427 -19.66 3.21 -6.98
N PHE A 428 -20.08 2.41 -6.02
CA PHE A 428 -21.12 1.41 -6.27
C PHE A 428 -22.49 2.07 -6.33
N LEU A 429 -23.20 1.81 -7.41
CA LEU A 429 -24.61 2.20 -7.60
C LEU A 429 -25.47 0.95 -7.44
N GLN A 430 -26.40 1.01 -6.49
CA GLN A 430 -27.40 -0.04 -6.26
C GLN A 430 -28.33 -0.17 -7.42
#